data_c2d63fe10b4e3b20b2ad821c8c1b7abd
#
_entry.id   c2d63fe10b4e3b20b2ad821c8c1b7abd
#
_cell.length_a   1.000
_cell.length_b   1.000
_cell.length_c   1.000
_cell.angle_alpha   90.00
_cell.angle_beta   90.00
_cell.angle_gamma   90.00
#
_symmetry.space_group_name_H-M   'P 1'
#
loop_
_entity.id
_entity.type
_entity.pdbx_description
1 polymer ?
#
loop_
_entity_poly.entity_id
_entity_poly.type
_entity_poly.pdbx_seq_one_letter_code
_entity_poly.pdbx_strand_id
1 'polypeptide(L)'
;GVEIKARLFRTYPQGETASHVIGYIGRINQREKERIQDSEDEANYRGTDHIGKLGVEQSFEALLHGTTGVEQMETSAGGHAVRRLASSPATPGQTIMLSMDLKLQKLVEDMFGERRGALVAIDPRTGEILAFVSKPTFDPNLFVEGIDQESWAALNESINKPLLNRALRGTYPPGSTYKPFMALAALETGKRGASVQVNDPGYFNFAGHRFGSPEGNIGNVDMRRSIQLSSNIYYYTLANEMGVDLIHDFMKPLGFGQ
;
A
#
# COMPACT_ATOMS: atom_id res chain seq x y z
N GLY A 1 -2.15 -27.80 39.63
CA GLY A 1 -1.24 -26.70 39.82
C GLY A 1 -1.40 -25.65 38.74
N VAL A 2 -1.02 -24.42 39.04
CA VAL A 2 -0.97 -23.34 38.05
C VAL A 2 0.45 -23.29 37.49
N GLU A 3 0.61 -23.33 36.17
CA GLU A 3 1.88 -23.17 35.47
C GLU A 3 1.91 -21.78 34.84
N ILE A 4 2.96 -21.00 35.08
CA ILE A 4 3.18 -19.70 34.47
C ILE A 4 4.19 -19.88 33.36
N LYS A 5 3.78 -19.64 32.09
CA LYS A 5 4.67 -19.66 30.94
C LYS A 5 4.89 -18.25 30.41
N ALA A 6 6.15 -17.87 30.21
CA ALA A 6 6.50 -16.64 29.53
C ALA A 6 6.16 -16.80 28.02
N ARG A 7 5.51 -15.81 27.48
CA ARG A 7 5.16 -15.75 26.05
C ARG A 7 5.57 -14.40 25.49
N LEU A 8 6.17 -14.39 24.30
CA LEU A 8 6.50 -13.17 23.58
C LEU A 8 5.30 -12.76 22.73
N PHE A 9 5.03 -11.47 22.74
CA PHE A 9 4.01 -10.85 21.90
C PHE A 9 4.63 -9.79 21.01
N ARG A 10 4.09 -9.64 19.81
CA ARG A 10 4.43 -8.54 18.93
C ARG A 10 3.90 -7.24 19.49
N THR A 11 4.73 -6.22 19.51
CA THR A 11 4.35 -4.87 19.90
C THR A 11 4.75 -3.89 18.81
N TYR A 12 3.86 -2.97 18.49
CA TYR A 12 4.08 -1.88 17.54
C TYR A 12 4.25 -0.57 18.32
N PRO A 13 5.49 -0.19 18.70
CA PRO A 13 5.73 0.92 19.61
C PRO A 13 5.43 2.30 19.02
N GLN A 14 5.26 2.39 17.69
CA GLN A 14 4.87 3.61 17.01
C GLN A 14 3.34 3.76 16.85
N GLY A 15 2.57 2.79 17.39
CA GLY A 15 1.11 2.80 17.32
C GLY A 15 0.62 2.92 15.87
N GLU A 16 -0.20 3.93 15.59
CA GLU A 16 -0.80 4.17 14.29
C GLU A 16 0.17 4.58 13.18
N THR A 17 1.38 5.04 13.54
CA THR A 17 2.35 5.52 12.56
C THR A 17 2.79 4.40 11.63
N ALA A 18 2.70 4.63 10.33
CA ALA A 18 3.03 3.69 9.25
C ALA A 18 2.28 2.35 9.31
N SER A 19 1.13 2.28 9.99
CA SER A 19 0.38 1.04 10.20
C SER A 19 0.04 0.31 8.90
N HIS A 20 -0.28 1.04 7.84
CA HIS A 20 -0.58 0.46 6.51
C HIS A 20 0.64 -0.15 5.81
N VAL A 21 1.86 0.28 6.17
CA VAL A 21 3.12 -0.29 5.65
C VAL A 21 3.57 -1.46 6.50
N ILE A 22 3.66 -1.24 7.81
CA ILE A 22 4.11 -2.28 8.76
C ILE A 22 3.12 -3.45 8.74
N GLY A 23 1.82 -3.15 8.76
CA GLY A 23 0.80 -4.17 8.92
C GLY A 23 0.70 -4.66 10.36
N TYR A 24 0.24 -5.88 10.54
CA TYR A 24 0.14 -6.52 11.85
C TYR A 24 0.18 -8.04 11.72
N ILE A 25 0.54 -8.70 12.82
CA ILE A 25 0.30 -10.12 13.00
C ILE A 25 -1.07 -10.35 13.64
N GLY A 26 -1.67 -11.48 13.37
CA GLY A 26 -2.91 -11.89 14.00
C GLY A 26 -3.03 -13.40 14.03
N ARG A 27 -4.04 -13.92 14.75
CA ARG A 27 -4.24 -15.37 14.89
C ARG A 27 -4.44 -16.03 13.55
N ILE A 28 -3.84 -17.21 13.36
CA ILE A 28 -3.96 -18.05 12.16
C ILE A 28 -5.42 -18.48 12.01
N ASN A 29 -6.04 -18.11 10.89
CA ASN A 29 -7.40 -18.53 10.56
C ASN A 29 -7.42 -19.89 9.83
N GLN A 30 -8.62 -20.44 9.58
CA GLN A 30 -8.77 -21.76 8.99
C GLN A 30 -8.13 -21.87 7.59
N ARG A 31 -8.27 -20.87 6.73
CA ARG A 31 -7.68 -20.88 5.37
C ARG A 31 -6.15 -20.81 5.42
N GLU A 32 -5.61 -20.00 6.33
CA GLU A 32 -4.16 -19.90 6.52
C GLU A 32 -3.60 -21.22 7.06
N LYS A 33 -4.34 -21.88 7.98
CA LYS A 33 -3.98 -23.19 8.52
C LYS A 33 -3.91 -24.25 7.42
N GLU A 34 -4.89 -24.31 6.53
CA GLU A 34 -4.90 -25.19 5.38
C GLU A 34 -3.70 -24.93 4.46
N ARG A 35 -3.43 -23.66 4.13
CA ARG A 35 -2.26 -23.27 3.33
C ARG A 35 -0.93 -23.66 3.98
N ILE A 36 -0.80 -23.52 5.30
CA ILE A 36 0.39 -23.91 6.04
C ILE A 36 0.56 -25.43 6.01
N GLN A 37 -0.50 -26.19 6.19
CA GLN A 37 -0.47 -27.67 6.14
C GLN A 37 -0.02 -28.22 4.78
N ASP A 38 -0.33 -27.50 3.71
CA ASP A 38 0.08 -27.86 2.35
C ASP A 38 1.47 -27.33 1.98
N SER A 39 2.17 -26.64 2.89
CA SER A 39 3.48 -26.04 2.66
C SER A 39 4.62 -26.86 3.27
N GLU A 40 5.84 -26.64 2.78
CA GLU A 40 7.07 -27.21 3.34
C GLU A 40 7.36 -26.69 4.75
N ASP A 41 6.77 -25.56 5.15
CA ASP A 41 6.97 -24.89 6.42
C ASP A 41 6.03 -25.38 7.53
N GLU A 42 5.14 -26.35 7.28
CA GLU A 42 4.16 -26.84 8.27
C GLU A 42 4.79 -27.13 9.63
N ALA A 43 5.96 -27.78 9.63
CA ALA A 43 6.66 -28.14 10.87
C ALA A 43 7.08 -26.92 11.68
N ASN A 44 7.43 -25.80 11.01
CA ASN A 44 7.87 -24.56 11.64
C ASN A 44 6.71 -23.76 12.27
N TYR A 45 5.48 -24.03 11.84
CA TYR A 45 4.27 -23.41 12.39
C TYR A 45 3.60 -24.23 13.50
N ARG A 46 4.13 -25.40 13.84
CA ARG A 46 3.60 -26.20 14.97
C ARG A 46 3.81 -25.47 16.28
N GLY A 47 2.72 -25.15 16.96
CA GLY A 47 2.74 -24.38 18.21
C GLY A 47 2.76 -22.86 18.03
N THR A 48 2.71 -22.38 16.79
CA THR A 48 2.53 -20.96 16.45
C THR A 48 1.06 -20.65 16.22
N ASP A 49 0.56 -19.59 16.87
CA ASP A 49 -0.84 -19.17 16.77
C ASP A 49 -1.01 -17.92 15.87
N HIS A 50 0.07 -17.27 15.47
CA HIS A 50 0.08 -15.99 14.80
C HIS A 50 0.82 -16.04 13.46
N ILE A 51 0.38 -15.18 12.53
CA ILE A 51 0.98 -14.99 11.22
C ILE A 51 0.80 -13.54 10.79
N GLY A 52 1.67 -13.02 9.94
CA GLY A 52 1.52 -11.71 9.31
C GLY A 52 0.26 -11.61 8.45
N LYS A 53 -0.53 -10.57 8.66
CA LYS A 53 -1.83 -10.38 7.99
C LYS A 53 -1.77 -9.36 6.88
N LEU A 54 -0.99 -8.33 7.04
CA LEU A 54 -0.85 -7.21 6.10
C LEU A 54 0.58 -6.67 6.10
N GLY A 55 0.90 -5.89 5.06
CA GLY A 55 2.10 -5.06 4.99
C GLY A 55 3.40 -5.86 5.06
N VAL A 56 4.39 -5.27 5.72
CA VAL A 56 5.72 -5.88 5.92
C VAL A 56 5.61 -7.19 6.71
N GLU A 57 4.75 -7.25 7.73
CA GLU A 57 4.52 -8.47 8.50
C GLU A 57 4.08 -9.64 7.62
N GLN A 58 3.20 -9.41 6.66
CA GLN A 58 2.75 -10.45 5.73
C GLN A 58 3.78 -10.74 4.63
N SER A 59 4.33 -9.69 4.01
CA SER A 59 5.19 -9.83 2.84
C SER A 59 6.56 -10.44 3.18
N PHE A 60 7.01 -10.26 4.42
CA PHE A 60 8.29 -10.76 4.92
C PHE A 60 8.12 -11.79 6.04
N GLU A 61 6.95 -12.43 6.12
CA GLU A 61 6.65 -13.46 7.14
C GLU A 61 7.76 -14.51 7.26
N ALA A 62 8.24 -15.04 6.14
CA ALA A 62 9.30 -16.07 6.14
C ALA A 62 10.62 -15.62 6.79
N LEU A 63 10.92 -14.31 6.74
CA LEU A 63 12.10 -13.74 7.39
C LEU A 63 11.83 -13.38 8.85
N LEU A 64 10.63 -12.89 9.14
CA LEU A 64 10.26 -12.36 10.45
C LEU A 64 9.87 -13.44 11.45
N HIS A 65 9.33 -14.57 10.97
CA HIS A 65 8.83 -15.65 11.81
C HIS A 65 9.94 -16.39 12.59
N GLY A 66 11.10 -16.58 11.97
CA GLY A 66 12.20 -17.35 12.53
C GLY A 66 11.96 -18.86 12.47
N THR A 67 12.59 -19.62 13.37
CA THR A 67 12.45 -21.07 13.44
C THR A 67 11.98 -21.49 14.81
N THR A 68 10.91 -22.29 14.89
CA THR A 68 10.36 -22.78 16.15
C THR A 68 11.32 -23.78 16.81
N GLY A 69 11.44 -23.68 18.11
CA GLY A 69 12.17 -24.67 18.90
C GLY A 69 11.33 -25.91 19.20
N VAL A 70 11.98 -27.03 19.45
CA VAL A 70 11.32 -28.30 19.79
C VAL A 70 11.94 -28.87 21.05
N GLU A 71 11.12 -29.27 21.99
CA GLU A 71 11.53 -30.04 23.17
C GLU A 71 10.88 -31.43 23.16
N GLN A 72 11.73 -32.44 23.30
CA GLN A 72 11.25 -33.82 23.46
C GLN A 72 11.25 -34.14 24.94
N MET A 73 10.08 -34.45 25.48
CA MET A 73 9.88 -34.75 26.87
C MET A 73 9.51 -36.24 27.06
N GLU A 74 10.11 -36.91 28.03
CA GLU A 74 9.63 -38.19 28.55
C GLU A 74 8.44 -37.92 29.46
N THR A 75 7.33 -38.62 29.24
CA THR A 75 6.14 -38.49 30.10
C THR A 75 5.88 -39.77 30.85
N SER A 76 5.39 -39.67 32.10
CA SER A 76 4.88 -40.81 32.86
C SER A 76 3.58 -41.36 32.29
N ALA A 77 3.15 -42.54 32.74
CA ALA A 77 1.86 -43.13 32.32
C ALA A 77 0.64 -42.23 32.63
N GLY A 78 0.78 -41.28 33.55
CA GLY A 78 -0.21 -40.25 33.87
C GLY A 78 -0.10 -38.98 33.06
N GLY A 79 0.76 -38.91 32.01
CA GLY A 79 0.91 -37.75 31.14
C GLY A 79 1.75 -36.60 31.74
N HIS A 80 2.38 -36.80 32.89
CA HIS A 80 3.26 -35.78 33.51
C HIS A 80 4.66 -35.83 32.91
N ALA A 81 5.21 -34.65 32.56
CA ALA A 81 6.60 -34.53 32.12
C ALA A 81 7.58 -35.00 33.21
N VAL A 82 8.46 -35.96 32.90
CA VAL A 82 9.43 -36.54 33.81
C VAL A 82 10.81 -35.94 33.58
N ARG A 83 11.29 -35.95 32.35
CA ARG A 83 12.58 -35.36 31.99
C ARG A 83 12.59 -34.94 30.54
N ARG A 84 13.47 -33.98 30.23
CA ARG A 84 13.76 -33.54 28.88
C ARG A 84 14.77 -34.50 28.24
N LEU A 85 14.44 -35.08 27.07
CA LEU A 85 15.29 -35.99 26.32
C LEU A 85 16.17 -35.25 25.33
N ALA A 86 15.57 -34.28 24.60
CA ALA A 86 16.25 -33.46 23.64
C ALA A 86 15.65 -32.04 23.61
N SER A 87 16.43 -31.06 23.21
CA SER A 87 15.95 -29.68 23.01
C SER A 87 16.68 -29.06 21.83
N SER A 88 15.94 -28.49 20.91
CA SER A 88 16.43 -27.60 19.87
C SER A 88 15.85 -26.20 20.16
N PRO A 89 16.67 -25.21 20.48
CA PRO A 89 16.16 -23.88 20.81
C PRO A 89 15.53 -23.21 19.59
N ALA A 90 14.54 -22.35 19.83
CA ALA A 90 14.00 -21.47 18.79
C ALA A 90 15.05 -20.47 18.32
N THR A 91 15.02 -20.16 17.04
CA THR A 91 15.84 -19.09 16.45
C THR A 91 14.94 -17.91 16.12
N PRO A 92 15.24 -16.70 16.62
CA PRO A 92 14.42 -15.53 16.32
C PRO A 92 14.47 -15.19 14.81
N GLY A 93 13.43 -14.55 14.33
CA GLY A 93 13.39 -14.04 12.98
C GLY A 93 14.42 -12.93 12.73
N GLN A 94 14.57 -12.58 11.49
CA GLN A 94 15.54 -11.56 11.07
C GLN A 94 15.01 -10.15 11.33
N THR A 95 15.93 -9.21 11.51
CA THR A 95 15.61 -7.79 11.53
C THR A 95 15.53 -7.26 10.10
N ILE A 96 14.45 -6.54 9.78
CA ILE A 96 14.28 -5.88 8.48
C ILE A 96 14.47 -4.38 8.68
N MET A 97 15.32 -3.78 7.84
CA MET A 97 15.49 -2.34 7.74
C MET A 97 14.74 -1.82 6.51
N LEU A 98 13.83 -0.87 6.75
CA LEU A 98 13.10 -0.19 5.68
C LEU A 98 13.81 1.10 5.29
N SER A 99 13.61 1.54 4.05
CA SER A 99 14.11 2.84 3.55
C SER A 99 13.34 4.04 4.09
N MET A 100 12.24 3.81 4.79
CA MET A 100 11.36 4.85 5.32
C MET A 100 12.09 5.74 6.34
N ASP A 101 11.95 7.07 6.19
CA ASP A 101 12.30 8.04 7.21
C ASP A 101 11.12 8.23 8.17
N LEU A 102 11.26 7.71 9.39
CA LEU A 102 10.20 7.77 10.40
C LEU A 102 9.82 9.21 10.79
N LYS A 103 10.77 10.15 10.74
CA LYS A 103 10.47 11.56 11.06
C LYS A 103 9.63 12.18 9.96
N LEU A 104 9.98 11.92 8.70
CA LEU A 104 9.19 12.35 7.55
C LEU A 104 7.80 11.72 7.56
N GLN A 105 7.71 10.42 7.83
CA GLN A 105 6.42 9.70 7.93
C GLN A 105 5.50 10.37 8.95
N LYS A 106 5.98 10.59 10.18
CA LYS A 106 5.21 11.24 11.24
C LYS A 106 4.81 12.67 10.88
N LEU A 107 5.75 13.45 10.36
CA LEU A 107 5.47 14.82 9.94
C LEU A 107 4.31 14.87 8.93
N VAL A 108 4.34 13.98 7.93
CA VAL A 108 3.29 13.93 6.91
C VAL A 108 1.96 13.47 7.50
N GLU A 109 1.96 12.44 8.35
CA GLU A 109 0.74 11.98 9.04
C GLU A 109 0.11 13.10 9.89
N ASP A 110 0.94 13.86 10.62
CA ASP A 110 0.49 15.00 11.43
C ASP A 110 -0.08 16.13 10.54
N MET A 111 0.55 16.42 9.40
CA MET A 111 0.07 17.42 8.44
C MET A 111 -1.27 17.04 7.80
N PHE A 112 -1.58 15.76 7.68
CA PHE A 112 -2.91 15.32 7.23
C PHE A 112 -4.01 15.68 8.24
N GLY A 113 -3.71 15.59 9.55
CA GLY A 113 -4.73 15.77 10.60
C GLY A 113 -5.91 14.84 10.35
N GLU A 114 -7.13 15.40 10.34
CA GLU A 114 -8.39 14.67 10.10
C GLU A 114 -8.71 14.44 8.61
N ARG A 115 -7.87 14.91 7.70
CA ARG A 115 -8.12 14.76 6.26
C ARG A 115 -7.87 13.32 5.81
N ARG A 116 -8.69 12.87 4.87
CA ARG A 116 -8.51 11.58 4.19
C ARG A 116 -7.62 11.75 2.96
N GLY A 117 -6.71 10.81 2.76
CA GLY A 117 -5.85 10.83 1.58
C GLY A 117 -4.67 9.90 1.69
N ALA A 118 -3.78 10.01 0.74
CA ALA A 118 -2.52 9.29 0.70
C ALA A 118 -1.39 10.19 0.24
N LEU A 119 -0.17 9.88 0.68
CA LEU A 119 1.06 10.48 0.19
C LEU A 119 2.13 9.39 0.07
N VAL A 120 2.82 9.36 -1.04
CA VAL A 120 4.01 8.51 -1.23
C VAL A 120 5.17 9.42 -1.64
N ALA A 121 6.26 9.40 -0.87
CA ALA A 121 7.50 10.09 -1.19
C ALA A 121 8.56 9.08 -1.61
N ILE A 122 9.11 9.25 -2.80
CA ILE A 122 10.08 8.34 -3.40
C ILE A 122 11.34 9.13 -3.74
N ASP A 123 12.53 8.60 -3.40
CA ASP A 123 13.78 9.12 -3.93
C ASP A 123 13.90 8.73 -5.42
N PRO A 124 13.90 9.70 -6.35
CA PRO A 124 13.90 9.40 -7.78
C PRO A 124 15.21 8.78 -8.28
N ARG A 125 16.29 8.83 -7.49
CA ARG A 125 17.59 8.27 -7.84
C ARG A 125 17.71 6.79 -7.54
N THR A 126 17.05 6.34 -6.45
CA THR A 126 17.17 4.97 -5.93
C THR A 126 15.88 4.17 -6.04
N GLY A 127 14.73 4.85 -6.12
CA GLY A 127 13.41 4.24 -6.04
C GLY A 127 12.96 3.93 -4.60
N GLU A 128 13.76 4.30 -3.60
CA GLU A 128 13.45 4.08 -2.19
C GLU A 128 12.23 4.89 -1.74
N ILE A 129 11.34 4.23 -1.02
CA ILE A 129 10.15 4.87 -0.44
C ILE A 129 10.54 5.48 0.92
N LEU A 130 10.55 6.81 0.98
CA LEU A 130 10.93 7.57 2.17
C LEU A 130 9.75 7.82 3.10
N ALA A 131 8.53 7.96 2.56
CA ALA A 131 7.29 8.03 3.31
C ALA A 131 6.16 7.38 2.52
N PHE A 132 5.25 6.73 3.23
CA PHE A 132 4.09 6.06 2.66
C PHE A 132 2.91 6.21 3.63
N VAL A 133 2.07 7.19 3.37
CA VAL A 133 0.98 7.60 4.25
C VAL A 133 -0.36 7.26 3.65
N SER A 134 -1.23 6.66 4.44
CA SER A 134 -2.65 6.49 4.17
C SER A 134 -3.45 6.94 5.39
N LYS A 135 -4.26 7.97 5.26
CA LYS A 135 -5.06 8.53 6.37
C LYS A 135 -6.56 8.34 6.11
N PRO A 136 -7.34 8.07 7.18
CA PRO A 136 -6.91 7.79 8.55
C PRO A 136 -6.16 6.47 8.68
N THR A 137 -5.48 6.31 9.80
CA THR A 137 -4.72 5.12 10.18
C THR A 137 -5.51 4.27 11.20
N PHE A 138 -4.89 3.22 11.69
CA PHE A 138 -5.38 2.37 12.77
C PHE A 138 -4.20 1.91 13.64
N ASP A 139 -4.46 1.56 14.91
CA ASP A 139 -3.42 0.98 15.76
C ASP A 139 -3.31 -0.54 15.47
N PRO A 140 -2.16 -1.02 14.96
CA PRO A 140 -1.95 -2.43 14.67
C PRO A 140 -1.91 -3.31 15.95
N ASN A 141 -1.63 -2.73 17.12
CA ASN A 141 -1.63 -3.46 18.37
C ASN A 141 -3.00 -4.06 18.71
N LEU A 142 -4.10 -3.46 18.24
CA LEU A 142 -5.46 -3.97 18.44
C LEU A 142 -5.68 -5.38 17.87
N PHE A 143 -4.88 -5.79 16.89
CA PHE A 143 -5.08 -7.04 16.15
C PHE A 143 -4.26 -8.21 16.71
N VAL A 144 -3.22 -7.96 17.47
CA VAL A 144 -2.23 -8.98 17.89
C VAL A 144 -2.88 -10.12 18.66
N GLU A 145 -3.67 -9.81 19.70
CA GLU A 145 -4.38 -10.82 20.51
C GLU A 145 -5.80 -11.14 20.01
N GLY A 146 -6.21 -10.50 18.95
CA GLY A 146 -7.57 -10.49 18.43
C GLY A 146 -8.28 -9.20 18.82
N ILE A 147 -8.82 -8.52 17.83
CA ILE A 147 -9.55 -7.27 18.04
C ILE A 147 -10.90 -7.54 18.69
N ASP A 148 -11.26 -6.73 19.67
CA ASP A 148 -12.59 -6.78 20.29
C ASP A 148 -13.67 -6.25 19.34
N GLN A 149 -14.93 -6.60 19.64
CA GLN A 149 -16.05 -6.28 18.74
C GLN A 149 -16.31 -4.77 18.61
N GLU A 150 -16.11 -4.00 19.66
CA GLU A 150 -16.32 -2.54 19.65
C GLU A 150 -15.26 -1.85 18.79
N SER A 151 -13.98 -2.16 19.01
CA SER A 151 -12.87 -1.64 18.20
C SER A 151 -13.00 -2.06 16.74
N TRP A 152 -13.40 -3.32 16.48
CA TRP A 152 -13.64 -3.78 15.12
C TRP A 152 -14.75 -3.01 14.42
N ALA A 153 -15.90 -2.82 15.08
CA ALA A 153 -17.02 -2.05 14.54
C ALA A 153 -16.61 -0.60 14.25
N ALA A 154 -15.89 0.03 15.20
CA ALA A 154 -15.40 1.40 15.02
C ALA A 154 -14.50 1.56 13.78
N LEU A 155 -13.64 0.57 13.48
CA LEU A 155 -12.78 0.60 12.30
C LEU A 155 -13.53 0.22 11.01
N ASN A 156 -14.32 -0.85 11.06
CA ASN A 156 -14.93 -1.46 9.87
C ASN A 156 -16.15 -0.67 9.36
N GLU A 157 -16.93 -0.10 10.26
CA GLU A 157 -18.15 0.67 9.94
C GLU A 157 -17.87 2.15 9.73
N SER A 158 -16.67 2.61 10.04
CA SER A 158 -16.28 4.01 9.87
C SER A 158 -16.46 4.48 8.42
N ILE A 159 -17.18 5.58 8.22
CA ILE A 159 -17.30 6.25 6.92
C ILE A 159 -15.93 6.68 6.37
N ASN A 160 -14.97 6.88 7.25
CA ASN A 160 -13.61 7.28 6.90
C ASN A 160 -12.71 6.10 6.48
N LYS A 161 -13.18 4.85 6.63
CA LYS A 161 -12.51 3.61 6.21
C LYS A 161 -11.02 3.57 6.58
N PRO A 162 -10.66 3.56 7.86
CA PRO A 162 -9.25 3.58 8.30
C PRO A 162 -8.46 2.34 7.87
N LEU A 163 -9.12 1.20 7.67
CA LEU A 163 -8.46 -0.03 7.20
C LEU A 163 -8.11 -0.02 5.71
N LEU A 164 -8.62 0.96 4.94
CA LEU A 164 -8.31 1.08 3.52
C LEU A 164 -6.90 1.66 3.33
N ASN A 165 -5.99 0.88 2.75
CA ASN A 165 -4.71 1.41 2.28
C ASN A 165 -4.94 2.25 1.01
N ARG A 166 -5.09 3.57 1.19
CA ARG A 166 -5.41 4.50 0.11
C ARG A 166 -4.30 4.69 -0.90
N ALA A 167 -3.05 4.51 -0.49
CA ALA A 167 -1.91 4.63 -1.39
C ALA A 167 -1.87 3.46 -2.40
N LEU A 168 -2.34 2.26 -2.01
CA LEU A 168 -2.37 1.08 -2.88
C LEU A 168 -3.73 0.81 -3.52
N ARG A 169 -4.82 1.13 -2.82
CA ARG A 169 -6.18 0.72 -3.21
C ARG A 169 -7.12 1.89 -3.45
N GLY A 170 -6.67 3.11 -3.16
CA GLY A 170 -7.46 4.31 -3.44
C GLY A 170 -7.52 4.58 -4.94
N THR A 171 -8.72 4.89 -5.44
CA THR A 171 -8.94 5.31 -6.82
C THR A 171 -9.38 6.76 -6.84
N TYR A 172 -8.61 7.58 -7.55
CA TYR A 172 -8.83 9.04 -7.62
C TYR A 172 -8.73 9.50 -9.06
N PRO A 173 -9.57 10.49 -9.48
CA PRO A 173 -9.38 11.13 -10.78
C PRO A 173 -8.00 11.82 -10.82
N PRO A 174 -7.14 11.50 -11.79
CA PRO A 174 -5.78 12.06 -11.84
C PRO A 174 -5.78 13.57 -12.14
N GLY A 175 -6.83 14.05 -12.80
CA GLY A 175 -6.92 15.46 -13.22
C GLY A 175 -5.73 15.89 -14.06
N SER A 176 -5.28 17.19 -13.88
CA SER A 176 -4.19 17.75 -14.68
C SER A 176 -2.82 17.12 -14.43
N THR A 177 -2.67 16.26 -13.40
CA THR A 177 -1.42 15.52 -13.18
C THR A 177 -1.13 14.50 -14.27
N TYR A 178 -2.14 14.11 -15.05
CA TYR A 178 -2.02 13.20 -16.18
C TYR A 178 -1.48 13.87 -17.47
N LYS A 179 -1.58 15.21 -17.57
CA LYS A 179 -1.21 15.96 -18.79
C LYS A 179 0.25 15.81 -19.22
N PRO A 180 1.25 15.83 -18.33
CA PRO A 180 2.65 15.59 -18.71
C PRO A 180 2.87 14.23 -19.37
N PHE A 181 2.18 13.19 -18.92
CA PHE A 181 2.26 11.86 -19.52
C PHE A 181 1.64 11.82 -20.92
N MET A 182 0.53 12.53 -21.12
CA MET A 182 -0.09 12.69 -22.44
C MET A 182 0.82 13.48 -23.39
N ALA A 183 1.51 14.52 -22.88
CA ALA A 183 2.47 15.27 -23.67
C ALA A 183 3.66 14.40 -24.11
N LEU A 184 4.19 13.59 -23.19
CA LEU A 184 5.24 12.62 -23.49
C LEU A 184 4.77 11.60 -24.54
N ALA A 185 3.58 11.05 -24.38
CA ALA A 185 2.99 10.14 -25.33
C ALA A 185 2.89 10.75 -26.74
N ALA A 186 2.47 12.01 -26.84
CA ALA A 186 2.37 12.71 -28.12
C ALA A 186 3.73 12.89 -28.82
N LEU A 187 4.78 13.17 -28.05
CA LEU A 187 6.15 13.30 -28.56
C LEU A 187 6.71 11.96 -29.03
N GLU A 188 6.64 10.93 -28.20
CA GLU A 188 7.18 9.60 -28.50
C GLU A 188 6.47 8.92 -29.67
N THR A 189 5.16 9.10 -29.79
CA THR A 189 4.38 8.55 -30.90
C THR A 189 4.40 9.41 -32.17
N GLY A 190 5.02 10.59 -32.10
CA GLY A 190 5.08 11.54 -33.21
C GLY A 190 3.74 12.20 -33.58
N LYS A 191 2.70 12.04 -32.74
CA LYS A 191 1.37 12.58 -33.01
C LYS A 191 1.30 14.09 -32.96
N ARG A 192 2.07 14.72 -32.05
CA ARG A 192 2.13 16.17 -31.94
C ARG A 192 3.48 16.63 -31.41
N GLY A 193 4.17 17.47 -32.16
CA GLY A 193 5.43 18.07 -31.75
C GLY A 193 5.24 19.18 -30.71
N ALA A 194 6.30 19.48 -29.95
CA ALA A 194 6.24 20.43 -28.83
C ALA A 194 5.84 21.86 -29.22
N SER A 195 6.21 22.30 -30.44
CA SER A 195 5.93 23.66 -30.95
C SER A 195 4.60 23.79 -31.70
N VAL A 196 3.86 22.69 -31.89
CA VAL A 196 2.57 22.72 -32.55
C VAL A 196 1.56 23.51 -31.72
N GLN A 197 0.97 24.53 -32.34
CA GLN A 197 0.00 25.41 -31.69
C GLN A 197 -1.43 24.87 -31.85
N VAL A 198 -2.18 24.90 -30.75
CA VAL A 198 -3.60 24.58 -30.73
C VAL A 198 -4.35 25.80 -30.21
N ASN A 199 -5.41 26.20 -30.86
CA ASN A 199 -6.28 27.26 -30.37
C ASN A 199 -7.19 26.70 -29.27
N ASP A 200 -7.12 27.33 -28.10
CA ASP A 200 -7.99 27.02 -26.96
C ASP A 200 -9.04 28.14 -26.79
N PRO A 201 -10.25 27.96 -27.33
CA PRO A 201 -11.33 28.93 -27.20
C PRO A 201 -12.08 28.82 -25.87
N GLY A 202 -11.62 27.99 -24.93
CA GLY A 202 -12.29 27.72 -23.67
C GLY A 202 -13.32 26.59 -23.72
N TYR A 203 -13.45 25.90 -24.85
CA TYR A 203 -14.35 24.76 -24.99
C TYR A 203 -13.92 23.79 -26.10
N PHE A 204 -14.37 22.56 -25.95
CA PHE A 204 -14.19 21.49 -26.94
C PHE A 204 -15.54 20.82 -27.22
N ASN A 205 -15.88 20.66 -28.51
CA ASN A 205 -17.10 19.98 -28.92
C ASN A 205 -16.76 18.56 -29.36
N PHE A 206 -17.41 17.57 -28.75
CA PHE A 206 -17.25 16.18 -29.14
C PHE A 206 -18.56 15.42 -28.99
N ALA A 207 -18.91 14.62 -30.00
CA ALA A 207 -20.12 13.80 -30.05
C ALA A 207 -21.41 14.54 -29.64
N GLY A 208 -21.56 15.81 -30.07
CA GLY A 208 -22.74 16.64 -29.78
C GLY A 208 -22.73 17.30 -28.40
N HIS A 209 -21.71 17.07 -27.59
CA HIS A 209 -21.55 17.69 -26.27
C HIS A 209 -20.46 18.77 -26.30
N ARG A 210 -20.66 19.81 -25.49
CA ARG A 210 -19.69 20.87 -25.28
C ARG A 210 -19.02 20.75 -23.92
N PHE A 211 -17.70 20.54 -23.93
CA PHE A 211 -16.86 20.48 -22.74
C PHE A 211 -16.17 21.83 -22.55
N GLY A 212 -16.51 22.52 -21.46
CA GLY A 212 -15.92 23.81 -21.13
C GLY A 212 -14.59 23.67 -20.38
N SER A 213 -13.78 24.71 -20.44
CA SER A 213 -12.57 24.87 -19.62
C SER A 213 -12.80 25.96 -18.57
N PRO A 214 -12.48 25.71 -17.28
CA PRO A 214 -12.59 26.72 -16.25
C PRO A 214 -11.76 27.97 -16.51
N GLU A 215 -10.65 27.82 -17.24
CA GLU A 215 -9.72 28.88 -17.60
C GLU A 215 -10.28 29.82 -18.71
N GLY A 216 -11.39 29.42 -19.34
CA GLY A 216 -11.96 30.17 -20.46
C GLY A 216 -11.08 30.15 -21.70
N ASN A 217 -11.20 31.20 -22.54
CA ASN A 217 -10.40 31.34 -23.75
C ASN A 217 -8.98 31.82 -23.42
N ILE A 218 -7.97 30.98 -23.70
CA ILE A 218 -6.55 31.30 -23.48
C ILE A 218 -5.76 31.46 -24.80
N GLY A 219 -6.44 31.35 -25.93
CA GLY A 219 -5.84 31.54 -27.26
C GLY A 219 -4.96 30.38 -27.70
N ASN A 220 -3.95 30.70 -28.52
CA ASN A 220 -3.05 29.66 -29.03
C ASN A 220 -2.03 29.22 -27.97
N VAL A 221 -1.92 27.93 -27.80
CA VAL A 221 -1.00 27.27 -26.86
C VAL A 221 -0.21 26.17 -27.57
N ASP A 222 1.10 26.13 -27.33
CA ASP A 222 1.96 24.99 -27.62
C ASP A 222 1.97 24.01 -26.43
N MET A 223 2.73 22.93 -26.52
CA MET A 223 2.79 21.91 -25.48
C MET A 223 3.29 22.47 -24.15
N ARG A 224 4.32 23.31 -24.14
CA ARG A 224 4.85 23.91 -22.91
C ARG A 224 3.82 24.80 -22.25
N ARG A 225 3.19 25.67 -23.02
CA ARG A 225 2.16 26.61 -22.53
C ARG A 225 0.90 25.86 -22.09
N SER A 226 0.55 24.76 -22.75
CA SER A 226 -0.59 23.92 -22.37
C SER A 226 -0.43 23.27 -20.99
N ILE A 227 0.80 22.86 -20.62
CA ILE A 227 1.11 22.38 -19.26
C ILE A 227 1.09 23.54 -18.27
N GLN A 228 1.74 24.65 -18.60
CA GLN A 228 1.83 25.83 -17.74
C GLN A 228 0.46 26.40 -17.35
N LEU A 229 -0.43 26.51 -18.35
CA LEU A 229 -1.79 27.04 -18.18
C LEU A 229 -2.83 25.95 -17.92
N SER A 230 -2.40 24.69 -17.84
CA SER A 230 -3.30 23.53 -17.63
C SER A 230 -4.44 23.44 -18.65
N SER A 231 -4.20 23.80 -19.94
CA SER A 231 -5.21 23.78 -20.98
C SER A 231 -5.91 22.42 -21.12
N ASN A 232 -7.19 22.34 -20.82
CA ASN A 232 -7.97 21.13 -21.02
C ASN A 232 -8.20 20.87 -22.52
N ILE A 233 -8.43 21.93 -23.29
CA ILE A 233 -8.77 21.83 -24.71
C ILE A 233 -7.59 21.27 -25.53
N TYR A 234 -6.36 21.69 -25.19
CA TYR A 234 -5.16 21.11 -25.81
C TYR A 234 -5.12 19.59 -25.68
N TYR A 235 -5.41 19.09 -24.48
CA TYR A 235 -5.36 17.64 -24.18
C TYR A 235 -6.60 16.89 -24.66
N TYR A 236 -7.78 17.50 -24.72
CA TYR A 236 -8.96 16.88 -25.33
C TYR A 236 -8.75 16.68 -26.84
N THR A 237 -8.21 17.69 -27.52
CA THR A 237 -7.88 17.55 -28.95
C THR A 237 -6.78 16.52 -29.18
N LEU A 238 -5.75 16.51 -28.34
CA LEU A 238 -4.67 15.52 -28.41
C LEU A 238 -5.19 14.09 -28.20
N ALA A 239 -6.02 13.88 -27.18
CA ALA A 239 -6.61 12.56 -26.92
C ALA A 239 -7.47 12.06 -28.08
N ASN A 240 -8.23 12.97 -28.69
CA ASN A 240 -9.04 12.66 -29.88
C ASN A 240 -8.17 12.30 -31.11
N GLU A 241 -7.02 12.96 -31.28
CA GLU A 241 -6.05 12.66 -32.35
C GLU A 241 -5.31 11.33 -32.13
N MET A 242 -4.99 11.01 -30.88
CA MET A 242 -4.27 9.78 -30.54
C MET A 242 -5.18 8.55 -30.59
N GLY A 243 -6.39 8.68 -30.12
CA GLY A 243 -7.30 7.57 -29.89
C GLY A 243 -6.97 6.77 -28.63
N VAL A 244 -7.95 6.01 -28.13
CA VAL A 244 -7.85 5.29 -26.85
C VAL A 244 -6.79 4.20 -26.87
N ASP A 245 -6.66 3.46 -27.98
CA ASP A 245 -5.72 2.34 -28.07
C ASP A 245 -4.27 2.80 -27.96
N LEU A 246 -3.90 3.86 -28.71
CA LEU A 246 -2.54 4.41 -28.65
C LEU A 246 -2.19 4.99 -27.27
N ILE A 247 -3.16 5.65 -26.63
CA ILE A 247 -3.00 6.15 -25.26
C ILE A 247 -2.79 4.98 -24.30
N HIS A 248 -3.64 3.94 -24.39
CA HIS A 248 -3.53 2.75 -23.55
C HIS A 248 -2.17 2.07 -23.70
N ASP A 249 -1.74 1.81 -24.93
CA ASP A 249 -0.50 1.08 -25.21
C ASP A 249 0.74 1.85 -24.73
N PHE A 250 0.71 3.18 -24.82
CA PHE A 250 1.78 4.02 -24.29
C PHE A 250 1.78 4.06 -22.73
N MET A 251 0.61 4.14 -22.12
CA MET A 251 0.48 4.33 -20.67
C MET A 251 0.67 3.05 -19.86
N LYS A 252 0.34 1.90 -20.45
CA LYS A 252 0.42 0.60 -19.77
C LYS A 252 1.83 0.26 -19.23
N PRO A 253 2.94 0.43 -19.99
CA PRO A 253 4.29 0.20 -19.45
C PRO A 253 4.68 1.14 -18.30
N LEU A 254 4.01 2.28 -18.16
CA LEU A 254 4.18 3.24 -17.07
C LEU A 254 3.36 2.87 -15.82
N GLY A 255 2.60 1.77 -15.85
CA GLY A 255 1.81 1.29 -14.73
C GLY A 255 0.38 1.84 -14.66
N PHE A 256 -0.07 2.61 -15.65
CA PHE A 256 -1.45 3.09 -15.67
C PHE A 256 -2.44 2.00 -16.08
N GLY A 257 -3.55 1.87 -15.35
CA GLY A 257 -4.64 0.95 -15.69
C GLY A 257 -4.35 -0.53 -15.40
N GLN A 258 -3.44 -0.80 -14.49
CA GLN A 258 -3.12 -2.16 -14.03
C GLN A 258 -3.74 -2.49 -12.67
#